data_48b95f6a9c4c604ed5cfb2338e32e6b1
#
_entry.id   48b95f6a9c4c604ed5cfb2338e32e6b1
#
_cell.length_a   1.000
_cell.length_b   1.000
_cell.length_c   1.000
_cell.angle_alpha   90.00
_cell.angle_beta   90.00
_cell.angle_gamma   90.00
#
_symmetry.space_group_name_H-M   'P 1'
#
loop_
_entity.id
_entity.type
_entity.pdbx_description
1 polymer ?
#
loop_
_entity_poly.entity_id
_entity_poly.type
_entity_poly.pdbx_seq_one_letter_code
_entity_poly.pdbx_strand_id
1 'polypeptide(L)'
;MDNKLTKDIRIPVSLCDHTGHLDIPGFFTIFMDMASEHATDINIGMDNLGEKGLIWLAVKSKFRFYSKPKMFSTVTATTWPAEPARIRADRLYKMEQDGQLIAEGKNEWAIFHPESGKLVKFAEVYPADFIHWDEIVCEGRYAKLKDNFDDAEEIGRYTVASGDLDTSRHMNNVEYLKVIFSAFTSLQLEEMNVAEVDITYKNQCYEGEELILKRKISEDGCEIGIIKADGTAGAIAKITLR
;
A
#
# COMPACT_ATOMS: atom_id res chain seq x y z
N MET A 1 0.29 13.61 -22.79
CA MET A 1 0.81 13.76 -21.42
C MET A 1 1.70 12.59 -21.10
N ASP A 2 2.83 12.83 -20.45
CA ASP A 2 3.64 11.70 -19.97
C ASP A 2 2.90 11.08 -18.76
N ASN A 3 2.43 9.84 -18.90
CA ASN A 3 1.64 9.17 -17.89
C ASN A 3 2.55 8.41 -16.89
N LYS A 4 3.80 8.84 -16.74
CA LYS A 4 4.74 8.45 -15.69
C LYS A 4 5.16 9.67 -14.88
N LEU A 5 5.15 9.56 -13.58
CA LEU A 5 5.78 10.50 -12.67
C LEU A 5 7.09 9.90 -12.18
N THR A 6 8.20 10.60 -12.42
CA THR A 6 9.54 10.23 -11.92
C THR A 6 10.08 11.36 -11.07
N LYS A 7 10.60 11.04 -9.89
CA LYS A 7 11.19 12.02 -8.96
C LYS A 7 12.45 11.48 -8.29
N ASP A 8 13.41 12.37 -8.13
CA ASP A 8 14.53 12.15 -7.21
C ASP A 8 14.10 12.56 -5.81
N ILE A 9 14.19 11.63 -4.86
CA ILE A 9 13.74 11.79 -3.49
C ILE A 9 14.91 11.61 -2.55
N ARG A 10 15.20 12.62 -1.74
CA ARG A 10 16.14 12.49 -0.64
C ARG A 10 15.43 11.85 0.54
N ILE A 11 15.89 10.66 0.98
CA ILE A 11 15.25 9.89 2.04
C ILE A 11 15.19 10.68 3.35
N PRO A 12 13.98 11.00 3.86
CA PRO A 12 13.83 11.76 5.10
C PRO A 12 14.00 10.86 6.33
N VAL A 13 14.50 11.42 7.42
CA VAL A 13 14.69 10.72 8.72
C VAL A 13 13.40 10.09 9.21
N SER A 14 12.25 10.78 9.01
CA SER A 14 10.94 10.36 9.50
C SER A 14 10.41 9.06 8.87
N LEU A 15 11.01 8.60 7.79
CA LEU A 15 10.66 7.34 7.11
C LEU A 15 11.74 6.26 7.30
N CYS A 16 12.68 6.48 8.22
CA CYS A 16 13.77 5.54 8.48
C CYS A 16 13.54 4.80 9.81
N ASP A 17 13.99 3.55 9.83
CA ASP A 17 14.08 2.76 11.05
C ASP A 17 15.24 3.24 11.96
N HIS A 18 15.38 2.64 13.13
CA HIS A 18 16.41 2.98 14.12
C HIS A 18 17.85 2.66 13.63
N THR A 19 18.01 1.90 12.55
CA THR A 19 19.31 1.67 11.90
C THR A 19 19.68 2.77 10.89
N GLY A 20 18.76 3.73 10.68
CA GLY A 20 18.93 4.82 9.74
C GLY A 20 18.72 4.42 8.27
N HIS A 21 17.96 3.36 8.02
CA HIS A 21 17.56 2.95 6.68
C HIS A 21 16.06 3.15 6.49
N LEU A 22 15.66 3.43 5.23
CA LEU A 22 14.24 3.51 4.85
C LEU A 22 13.53 2.22 5.27
N ASP A 23 12.50 2.34 6.09
CA ASP A 23 11.71 1.20 6.56
C ASP A 23 10.65 0.77 5.54
N ILE A 24 10.04 -0.39 5.75
CA ILE A 24 9.03 -0.93 4.82
C ILE A 24 7.79 -0.02 4.69
N PRO A 25 7.19 0.51 5.79
CA PRO A 25 6.14 1.51 5.68
C PRO A 25 6.58 2.79 4.95
N GLY A 26 7.83 3.21 5.10
CA GLY A 26 8.41 4.38 4.44
C GLY A 26 8.47 4.23 2.91
N PHE A 27 8.85 3.06 2.39
CA PHE A 27 8.75 2.77 0.96
C PHE A 27 7.31 2.94 0.47
N PHE A 28 6.37 2.38 1.23
CA PHE A 28 4.95 2.44 0.88
C PHE A 28 4.44 3.88 0.91
N THR A 29 4.83 4.68 1.92
CA THR A 29 4.49 6.10 2.02
C THR A 29 4.92 6.86 0.79
N ILE A 30 6.20 6.73 0.38
CA ILE A 30 6.72 7.42 -0.81
C ILE A 30 5.92 7.04 -2.05
N PHE A 31 5.64 5.75 -2.26
CA PHE A 31 4.89 5.29 -3.41
C PHE A 31 3.44 5.80 -3.43
N MET A 32 2.79 5.85 -2.28
CA MET A 32 1.41 6.34 -2.17
C MET A 32 1.31 7.85 -2.38
N ASP A 33 2.26 8.63 -1.84
CA ASP A 33 2.32 10.07 -2.05
C ASP A 33 2.52 10.41 -3.54
N MET A 34 3.46 9.73 -4.19
CA MET A 34 3.68 9.88 -5.63
C MET A 34 2.46 9.47 -6.47
N ALA A 35 1.76 8.40 -6.05
CA ALA A 35 0.54 7.96 -6.72
C ALA A 35 -0.56 9.02 -6.65
N SER A 36 -0.74 9.63 -5.48
CA SER A 36 -1.75 10.67 -5.22
C SER A 36 -1.44 11.94 -6.02
N GLU A 37 -0.18 12.37 -6.01
CA GLU A 37 0.28 13.51 -6.80
C GLU A 37 0.05 13.28 -8.30
N HIS A 38 0.55 12.16 -8.83
CA HIS A 38 0.39 11.85 -10.24
C HIS A 38 -1.08 11.71 -10.66
N ALA A 39 -1.93 11.13 -9.83
CA ALA A 39 -3.37 11.04 -10.11
C ALA A 39 -4.00 12.44 -10.23
N THR A 40 -3.55 13.40 -9.41
CA THR A 40 -3.98 14.81 -9.50
C THR A 40 -3.51 15.46 -10.81
N ASP A 41 -2.24 15.26 -11.17
CA ASP A 41 -1.65 15.82 -12.40
C ASP A 41 -2.36 15.37 -13.69
N ILE A 42 -2.89 14.15 -13.68
CA ILE A 42 -3.63 13.56 -14.81
C ILE A 42 -5.16 13.64 -14.65
N ASN A 43 -5.66 14.51 -13.75
CA ASN A 43 -7.06 14.82 -13.53
C ASN A 43 -7.94 13.61 -13.10
N ILE A 44 -7.38 12.65 -12.41
CA ILE A 44 -8.10 11.53 -11.75
C ILE A 44 -7.78 11.46 -10.25
N GLY A 45 -7.31 12.55 -9.65
CA GLY A 45 -7.05 12.67 -8.23
C GLY A 45 -8.33 12.63 -7.39
N MET A 46 -8.15 12.67 -6.06
CA MET A 46 -9.28 12.59 -5.12
C MET A 46 -10.28 13.73 -5.31
N ASP A 47 -9.81 14.96 -5.56
CA ASP A 47 -10.69 16.12 -5.78
C ASP A 47 -11.53 15.95 -7.06
N ASN A 48 -10.88 15.53 -8.17
CA ASN A 48 -11.56 15.30 -9.44
C ASN A 48 -12.64 14.19 -9.36
N LEU A 49 -12.39 13.14 -8.58
CA LEU A 49 -13.36 12.10 -8.30
C LEU A 49 -14.45 12.60 -7.35
N GLY A 50 -14.06 13.33 -6.31
CA GLY A 50 -14.96 13.90 -5.30
C GLY A 50 -16.03 14.81 -5.91
N GLU A 51 -15.69 15.64 -6.89
CA GLU A 51 -16.64 16.46 -7.66
C GLU A 51 -17.72 15.63 -8.37
N LYS A 52 -17.42 14.36 -8.65
CA LYS A 52 -18.35 13.38 -9.27
C LYS A 52 -19.01 12.46 -8.25
N GLY A 53 -18.82 12.70 -6.95
CA GLY A 53 -19.28 11.82 -5.88
C GLY A 53 -18.60 10.44 -5.86
N LEU A 54 -17.40 10.34 -6.41
CA LEU A 54 -16.64 9.10 -6.53
C LEU A 54 -15.44 9.11 -5.58
N ILE A 55 -15.01 7.92 -5.17
CA ILE A 55 -13.80 7.75 -4.35
C ILE A 55 -12.90 6.64 -4.90
N TRP A 56 -11.60 6.75 -4.66
CA TRP A 56 -10.66 5.66 -4.83
C TRP A 56 -10.81 4.64 -3.70
N LEU A 57 -10.78 3.36 -4.06
CA LEU A 57 -10.79 2.24 -3.13
C LEU A 57 -9.54 1.38 -3.39
N ALA A 58 -8.62 1.34 -2.45
CA ALA A 58 -7.52 0.39 -2.48
C ALA A 58 -8.04 -1.01 -2.19
N VAL A 59 -7.63 -1.97 -3.00
CA VAL A 59 -8.08 -3.36 -2.91
C VAL A 59 -6.96 -4.26 -2.43
N LYS A 60 -5.79 -4.13 -3.06
CA LYS A 60 -4.58 -4.91 -2.74
C LYS A 60 -3.33 -4.10 -3.01
N SER A 61 -2.26 -4.49 -2.34
CA SER A 61 -0.92 -4.00 -2.63
C SER A 61 0.08 -5.14 -2.60
N LYS A 62 1.11 -5.06 -3.43
CA LYS A 62 2.22 -6.00 -3.47
C LYS A 62 3.51 -5.22 -3.71
N PHE A 63 4.49 -5.45 -2.86
CA PHE A 63 5.80 -4.78 -2.95
C PHE A 63 6.92 -5.79 -2.74
N ARG A 64 8.00 -5.61 -3.51
CA ARG A 64 9.27 -6.32 -3.38
C ARG A 64 10.35 -5.34 -3.01
N PHE A 65 11.23 -5.77 -2.12
CA PHE A 65 12.33 -4.96 -1.62
C PHE A 65 13.64 -5.69 -1.89
N TYR A 66 14.60 -5.04 -2.48
CA TYR A 66 15.91 -5.62 -2.82
C TYR A 66 17.02 -5.08 -1.91
N SER A 67 16.94 -3.80 -1.55
CA SER A 67 17.80 -3.16 -0.56
C SER A 67 17.11 -1.98 0.10
N LYS A 68 17.63 -1.53 1.25
CA LYS A 68 17.12 -0.38 1.99
C LYS A 68 18.12 0.79 1.86
N PRO A 69 17.73 1.92 1.24
CA PRO A 69 18.58 3.09 1.15
C PRO A 69 18.77 3.74 2.52
N LYS A 70 19.92 4.37 2.75
CA LYS A 70 20.22 5.11 3.99
C LYS A 70 19.48 6.45 4.01
N MET A 71 19.20 6.95 5.21
CA MET A 71 18.71 8.32 5.39
C MET A 71 19.65 9.31 4.68
N PHE A 72 19.04 10.35 4.10
CA PHE A 72 19.71 11.40 3.34
C PHE A 72 20.35 10.97 2.01
N SER A 73 20.35 9.69 1.67
CA SER A 73 20.68 9.30 0.29
C SER A 73 19.55 9.70 -0.67
N THR A 74 19.88 9.80 -1.94
CA THR A 74 18.89 10.09 -2.99
C THR A 74 18.52 8.82 -3.72
N VAL A 75 17.24 8.64 -3.98
CA VAL A 75 16.68 7.56 -4.81
C VAL A 75 15.84 8.16 -5.92
N THR A 76 15.76 7.48 -7.06
CA THR A 76 14.82 7.84 -8.14
C THR A 76 13.61 6.93 -8.04
N ALA A 77 12.42 7.50 -7.80
CA ALA A 77 11.18 6.75 -7.74
C ALA A 77 10.29 7.09 -8.94
N THR A 78 9.62 6.09 -9.50
CA THR A 78 8.73 6.23 -10.66
C THR A 78 7.43 5.52 -10.40
N THR A 79 6.29 6.15 -10.81
CA THR A 79 4.96 5.53 -10.76
C THR A 79 4.18 5.81 -12.04
N TRP A 80 3.33 4.86 -12.43
CA TRP A 80 2.41 4.99 -13.56
C TRP A 80 1.21 4.04 -13.40
N PRO A 81 0.04 4.39 -13.94
CA PRO A 81 -1.09 3.47 -14.01
C PRO A 81 -0.89 2.47 -15.16
N ALA A 82 -1.18 1.20 -14.90
CA ALA A 82 -1.28 0.18 -15.93
C ALA A 82 -2.60 0.30 -16.72
N GLU A 83 -2.71 -0.42 -17.83
CA GLU A 83 -3.97 -0.52 -18.56
C GLU A 83 -5.07 -1.08 -17.64
N PRO A 84 -6.19 -0.38 -17.46
CA PRO A 84 -7.23 -0.79 -16.54
C PRO A 84 -8.04 -1.97 -17.12
N ALA A 85 -8.38 -2.92 -16.26
CA ALA A 85 -9.50 -3.81 -16.51
C ALA A 85 -10.82 -3.03 -16.33
N ARG A 86 -11.96 -3.69 -16.52
CA ARG A 86 -13.27 -3.01 -16.50
C ARG A 86 -13.53 -2.18 -15.23
N ILE A 87 -13.23 -2.75 -14.04
CA ILE A 87 -13.54 -2.17 -12.73
C ILE A 87 -12.35 -2.25 -11.75
N ARG A 88 -11.16 -2.57 -12.22
CA ARG A 88 -9.92 -2.67 -11.47
C ARG A 88 -8.78 -2.14 -12.33
N ALA A 89 -7.83 -1.47 -11.69
CA ALA A 89 -6.60 -1.05 -12.33
C ALA A 89 -5.43 -1.20 -11.38
N ASP A 90 -4.30 -1.66 -11.90
CA ASP A 90 -3.04 -1.62 -11.17
C ASP A 90 -2.36 -0.27 -11.38
N ARG A 91 -1.75 0.25 -10.34
CA ARG A 91 -0.73 1.30 -10.40
C ARG A 91 0.61 0.67 -10.06
N LEU A 92 1.61 0.98 -10.85
CA LEU A 92 2.93 0.37 -10.80
C LEU A 92 3.94 1.34 -10.21
N TYR A 93 4.96 0.80 -9.55
CA TYR A 93 6.00 1.56 -8.85
C TYR A 93 7.35 0.90 -9.01
N LYS A 94 8.39 1.70 -9.17
CA LYS A 94 9.78 1.29 -8.99
C LYS A 94 10.56 2.35 -8.24
N MET A 95 11.58 1.92 -7.52
CA MET A 95 12.56 2.78 -6.87
C MET A 95 13.96 2.27 -7.18
N GLU A 96 14.81 3.18 -7.60
CA GLU A 96 16.18 2.88 -8.01
C GLU A 96 17.15 3.76 -7.22
N GLN A 97 18.34 3.21 -6.92
CA GLN A 97 19.45 3.97 -6.37
C GLN A 97 20.69 3.66 -7.20
N ASP A 98 21.38 4.70 -7.68
CA ASP A 98 22.56 4.56 -8.55
C ASP A 98 22.32 3.65 -9.77
N GLY A 99 21.11 3.70 -10.33
CA GLY A 99 20.68 2.89 -11.48
C GLY A 99 20.36 1.42 -11.15
N GLN A 100 20.37 1.04 -9.87
CA GLN A 100 20.00 -0.31 -9.43
C GLN A 100 18.58 -0.30 -8.82
N LEU A 101 17.76 -1.26 -9.23
CA LEU A 101 16.43 -1.45 -8.67
C LEU A 101 16.53 -1.88 -7.20
N ILE A 102 15.95 -1.08 -6.29
CA ILE A 102 15.96 -1.32 -4.84
C ILE A 102 14.59 -1.72 -4.31
N ALA A 103 13.52 -1.31 -4.98
CA ALA A 103 12.16 -1.76 -4.67
C ALA A 103 11.25 -1.63 -5.90
N GLU A 104 10.26 -2.48 -5.98
CA GLU A 104 9.17 -2.39 -6.96
C GLU A 104 7.84 -2.74 -6.32
N GLY A 105 6.73 -2.31 -6.93
CA GLY A 105 5.43 -2.62 -6.37
C GLY A 105 4.28 -2.36 -7.30
N LYS A 106 3.10 -2.79 -6.86
CA LYS A 106 1.84 -2.49 -7.51
C LYS A 106 0.68 -2.46 -6.51
N ASN A 107 -0.30 -1.62 -6.80
CA ASN A 107 -1.54 -1.52 -6.05
C ASN A 107 -2.73 -1.71 -6.98
N GLU A 108 -3.64 -2.61 -6.61
CA GLU A 108 -4.93 -2.76 -7.28
C GLU A 108 -5.92 -1.74 -6.70
N TRP A 109 -6.52 -0.94 -7.58
CA TRP A 109 -7.50 0.08 -7.25
C TRP A 109 -8.84 -0.19 -7.90
N ALA A 110 -9.90 0.31 -7.27
CA ALA A 110 -11.24 0.44 -7.84
C ALA A 110 -11.75 1.87 -7.65
N ILE A 111 -12.74 2.25 -8.46
CA ILE A 111 -13.50 3.48 -8.26
C ILE A 111 -14.87 3.09 -7.73
N PHE A 112 -15.29 3.74 -6.65
CA PHE A 112 -16.52 3.42 -5.93
C PHE A 112 -17.41 4.67 -5.83
N HIS A 113 -18.71 4.46 -5.99
CA HIS A 113 -19.73 5.48 -5.79
C HIS A 113 -20.46 5.19 -4.47
N PRO A 114 -20.18 5.92 -3.39
CA PRO A 114 -20.70 5.64 -2.05
C PRO A 114 -22.24 5.62 -1.98
N GLU A 115 -22.92 6.59 -2.58
CA GLU A 115 -24.37 6.67 -2.54
C GLU A 115 -25.08 5.49 -3.20
N SER A 116 -24.54 4.97 -4.31
CA SER A 116 -25.12 3.83 -5.02
C SER A 116 -24.61 2.47 -4.54
N GLY A 117 -23.52 2.44 -3.77
CA GLY A 117 -22.85 1.22 -3.33
C GLY A 117 -22.21 0.42 -4.48
N LYS A 118 -21.89 1.05 -5.63
CA LYS A 118 -21.43 0.35 -6.84
C LYS A 118 -20.02 0.74 -7.24
N LEU A 119 -19.32 -0.21 -7.85
CA LEU A 119 -18.07 0.06 -8.55
C LEU A 119 -18.34 0.70 -9.91
N VAL A 120 -17.51 1.68 -10.26
CA VAL A 120 -17.56 2.43 -11.52
C VAL A 120 -16.55 1.87 -12.51
N LYS A 121 -16.88 1.88 -13.79
CA LYS A 121 -15.95 1.44 -14.84
C LYS A 121 -14.89 2.51 -15.07
N PHE A 122 -13.65 2.07 -15.23
CA PHE A 122 -12.53 2.98 -15.50
C PHE A 122 -12.72 3.81 -16.78
N ALA A 123 -13.34 3.24 -17.82
CA ALA A 123 -13.66 3.94 -19.05
C ALA A 123 -14.62 5.14 -18.89
N GLU A 124 -15.33 5.24 -17.75
CA GLU A 124 -16.21 6.37 -17.44
C GLU A 124 -15.46 7.53 -16.76
N VAL A 125 -14.21 7.29 -16.31
CA VAL A 125 -13.42 8.22 -15.51
C VAL A 125 -12.11 8.61 -16.19
N TYR A 126 -11.40 7.65 -16.78
CA TYR A 126 -10.13 7.92 -17.46
C TYR A 126 -10.35 8.71 -18.75
N PRO A 127 -9.46 9.67 -19.05
CA PRO A 127 -9.47 10.35 -20.32
C PRO A 127 -9.40 9.37 -21.50
N ALA A 128 -10.13 9.64 -22.58
CA ALA A 128 -10.19 8.74 -23.75
C ALA A 128 -8.84 8.61 -24.49
N ASP A 129 -7.96 9.61 -24.32
CA ASP A 129 -6.61 9.68 -24.91
C ASP A 129 -5.52 9.24 -23.92
N PHE A 130 -5.89 8.54 -22.87
CA PHE A 130 -4.95 8.09 -21.84
C PHE A 130 -3.97 7.07 -22.42
N ILE A 131 -2.66 7.38 -22.34
CA ILE A 131 -1.60 6.50 -22.83
C ILE A 131 -1.21 5.54 -21.71
N HIS A 132 -1.27 4.25 -21.97
CA HIS A 132 -0.78 3.21 -21.09
C HIS A 132 0.63 2.78 -21.47
N TRP A 133 1.39 2.34 -20.47
CA TRP A 133 2.76 1.84 -20.65
C TRP A 133 2.76 0.32 -20.52
N ASP A 134 3.43 -0.36 -21.47
CA ASP A 134 3.56 -1.82 -21.47
C ASP A 134 4.62 -2.33 -20.47
N GLU A 135 5.35 -1.41 -19.80
CA GLU A 135 6.35 -1.78 -18.78
C GLU A 135 5.68 -2.42 -17.59
N ILE A 136 6.03 -3.66 -17.29
CA ILE A 136 5.52 -4.44 -16.17
C ILE A 136 6.61 -4.52 -15.11
N VAL A 137 6.25 -4.22 -13.87
CA VAL A 137 7.10 -4.40 -12.67
C VAL A 137 6.34 -5.24 -11.64
N CYS A 138 7.02 -5.78 -10.67
CA CYS A 138 6.44 -6.60 -9.62
C CYS A 138 5.56 -7.73 -10.17
N GLU A 139 6.12 -8.50 -11.12
CA GLU A 139 5.41 -9.58 -11.80
C GLU A 139 4.81 -10.60 -10.83
N GLY A 140 3.80 -11.32 -11.31
CA GLY A 140 3.08 -12.33 -10.56
C GLY A 140 1.75 -11.84 -10.00
N ARG A 141 1.00 -12.76 -9.43
CA ARG A 141 -0.32 -12.48 -8.86
C ARG A 141 -0.19 -11.96 -7.44
N TYR A 142 -1.18 -11.18 -7.00
CA TYR A 142 -1.38 -10.91 -5.58
C TYR A 142 -1.62 -12.21 -4.81
N ALA A 143 -1.14 -12.28 -3.57
CA ALA A 143 -1.39 -13.42 -2.71
C ALA A 143 -2.89 -13.61 -2.46
N LYS A 144 -3.33 -14.87 -2.37
CA LYS A 144 -4.71 -15.21 -2.00
C LYS A 144 -4.79 -15.37 -0.48
N LEU A 145 -5.06 -14.28 0.21
CA LEU A 145 -5.11 -14.23 1.67
C LEU A 145 -6.52 -14.55 2.18
N LYS A 146 -6.59 -15.47 3.16
CA LYS A 146 -7.83 -15.92 3.79
C LYS A 146 -7.97 -15.28 5.18
N ASP A 147 -9.19 -14.93 5.56
CA ASP A 147 -9.53 -14.25 6.82
C ASP A 147 -9.86 -15.20 7.98
N ASN A 148 -9.22 -16.36 8.05
CA ASN A 148 -9.42 -17.36 9.09
C ASN A 148 -8.33 -17.27 10.18
N PHE A 149 -8.41 -16.30 11.07
CA PHE A 149 -7.43 -16.03 12.11
C PHE A 149 -7.89 -16.49 13.54
N ASP A 150 -8.88 -17.38 13.62
CA ASP A 150 -9.46 -17.81 14.92
C ASP A 150 -8.40 -18.41 15.86
N ASP A 151 -7.58 -19.34 15.34
CA ASP A 151 -6.52 -20.03 16.10
C ASP A 151 -5.15 -19.36 15.99
N ALA A 152 -5.08 -18.13 15.42
CA ALA A 152 -3.82 -17.42 15.22
C ALA A 152 -3.36 -16.72 16.51
N GLU A 153 -2.05 -16.63 16.68
CA GLU A 153 -1.42 -15.94 17.82
C GLU A 153 -1.76 -14.46 17.81
N GLU A 154 -2.27 -13.91 18.91
CA GLU A 154 -2.39 -12.46 19.11
C GLU A 154 -1.00 -11.88 19.40
N ILE A 155 -0.53 -10.97 18.58
CA ILE A 155 0.79 -10.33 18.68
C ILE A 155 0.73 -8.86 19.07
N GLY A 156 -0.46 -8.26 19.13
CA GLY A 156 -0.63 -6.87 19.54
C GLY A 156 -2.05 -6.38 19.38
N ARG A 157 -2.28 -5.19 19.90
CA ARG A 157 -3.52 -4.42 19.75
C ARG A 157 -3.21 -2.99 19.37
N TYR A 158 -4.11 -2.39 18.63
CA TYR A 158 -4.00 -1.00 18.19
C TYR A 158 -5.37 -0.33 18.25
N THR A 159 -5.43 0.90 18.71
CA THR A 159 -6.64 1.72 18.62
C THR A 159 -6.43 2.78 17.54
N VAL A 160 -7.30 2.81 16.54
CA VAL A 160 -7.21 3.78 15.44
C VAL A 160 -7.31 5.19 15.99
N ALA A 161 -6.29 6.00 15.78
CA ALA A 161 -6.19 7.38 16.23
C ALA A 161 -6.60 8.36 15.12
N SER A 162 -6.89 9.60 15.49
CA SER A 162 -7.23 10.66 14.52
C SER A 162 -6.12 10.93 13.50
N GLY A 163 -4.86 10.70 13.88
CA GLY A 163 -3.70 10.85 12.98
C GLY A 163 -3.58 9.78 11.91
N ASP A 164 -4.29 8.67 12.06
CA ASP A 164 -4.27 7.56 11.10
C ASP A 164 -5.26 7.76 9.95
N LEU A 165 -6.14 8.76 10.06
CA LEU A 165 -7.24 8.93 9.12
C LEU A 165 -6.82 9.67 7.85
N ASP A 166 -7.35 9.23 6.73
CA ASP A 166 -7.34 9.97 5.47
C ASP A 166 -8.48 11.02 5.40
N THR A 167 -8.57 11.72 4.29
CA THR A 167 -9.61 12.73 4.04
C THR A 167 -11.04 12.16 4.00
N SER A 168 -11.18 10.85 3.82
CA SER A 168 -12.46 10.12 3.87
C SER A 168 -12.84 9.69 5.29
N ARG A 169 -12.02 10.04 6.30
CA ARG A 169 -12.16 9.63 7.71
C ARG A 169 -12.07 8.12 7.94
N HIS A 170 -11.36 7.43 7.08
CA HIS A 170 -11.00 6.03 7.26
C HIS A 170 -9.51 5.92 7.53
N MET A 171 -9.08 4.84 8.17
CA MET A 171 -7.67 4.53 8.36
C MET A 171 -6.97 4.48 7.00
N ASN A 172 -5.94 5.31 6.85
CA ASN A 172 -5.15 5.41 5.62
C ASN A 172 -4.46 4.08 5.31
N ASN A 173 -4.37 3.72 4.03
CA ASN A 173 -3.77 2.47 3.58
C ASN A 173 -2.31 2.28 4.07
N VAL A 174 -1.55 3.36 4.23
CA VAL A 174 -0.18 3.32 4.76
C VAL A 174 -0.18 2.91 6.24
N GLU A 175 -1.17 3.36 7.01
CA GLU A 175 -1.21 3.10 8.45
C GLU A 175 -1.41 1.62 8.77
N TYR A 176 -2.11 0.86 7.92
CA TYR A 176 -2.20 -0.60 8.10
C TYR A 176 -0.82 -1.27 8.13
N LEU A 177 0.12 -0.86 7.27
CA LEU A 177 1.48 -1.39 7.29
C LEU A 177 2.27 -0.91 8.52
N LYS A 178 2.13 0.36 8.91
CA LYS A 178 2.77 0.88 10.13
C LYS A 178 2.31 0.09 11.35
N VAL A 179 1.01 -0.16 11.48
CA VAL A 179 0.42 -0.95 12.57
C VAL A 179 0.94 -2.39 12.54
N ILE A 180 1.00 -3.05 11.38
CA ILE A 180 1.55 -4.39 11.23
C ILE A 180 3.01 -4.44 11.70
N PHE A 181 3.86 -3.52 11.20
CA PHE A 181 5.28 -3.53 11.55
C PHE A 181 5.55 -3.06 12.99
N SER A 182 4.65 -2.27 13.61
CA SER A 182 4.75 -1.89 15.02
C SER A 182 4.54 -3.05 16.00
N ALA A 183 3.96 -4.17 15.55
CA ALA A 183 3.81 -5.37 16.38
C ALA A 183 5.11 -6.17 16.56
N PHE A 184 6.18 -5.80 15.86
CA PHE A 184 7.49 -6.41 15.97
C PHE A 184 8.45 -5.52 16.75
N THR A 185 9.31 -6.12 17.56
CA THR A 185 10.38 -5.37 18.23
C THR A 185 11.46 -4.93 17.23
N SER A 186 12.27 -3.94 17.61
CA SER A 186 13.39 -3.47 16.77
C SER A 186 14.35 -4.60 16.39
N LEU A 187 14.68 -5.49 17.33
CA LEU A 187 15.53 -6.65 17.08
C LEU A 187 14.92 -7.62 16.07
N GLN A 188 13.60 -7.90 16.19
CA GLN A 188 12.90 -8.72 15.21
C GLN A 188 12.94 -8.09 13.82
N LEU A 189 12.72 -6.77 13.73
CA LEU A 189 12.76 -6.05 12.44
C LEU A 189 14.16 -6.02 11.81
N GLU A 190 15.23 -5.99 12.60
CA GLU A 190 16.60 -6.13 12.11
C GLU A 190 16.87 -7.53 11.53
N GLU A 191 16.38 -8.58 12.20
CA GLU A 191 16.53 -9.96 11.76
C GLU A 191 15.64 -10.31 10.56
N MET A 192 14.50 -9.60 10.42
CA MET A 192 13.56 -9.79 9.31
C MET A 192 14.12 -9.25 8.00
N ASN A 193 14.67 -10.14 7.18
CA ASN A 193 15.06 -9.79 5.82
C ASN A 193 13.84 -9.86 4.89
N VAL A 194 12.97 -8.84 4.98
CA VAL A 194 11.71 -8.79 4.22
C VAL A 194 12.00 -8.70 2.73
N ALA A 195 11.52 -9.70 1.97
CA ALA A 195 11.63 -9.75 0.52
C ALA A 195 10.40 -9.19 -0.19
N GLU A 196 9.20 -9.55 0.31
CA GLU A 196 7.95 -9.16 -0.31
C GLU A 196 6.86 -8.93 0.76
N VAL A 197 5.98 -7.99 0.50
CA VAL A 197 4.76 -7.77 1.28
C VAL A 197 3.57 -7.73 0.33
N ASP A 198 2.61 -8.63 0.53
CA ASP A 198 1.28 -8.56 -0.06
C ASP A 198 0.28 -8.12 1.01
N ILE A 199 -0.62 -7.19 0.70
CA ILE A 199 -1.72 -6.81 1.58
C ILE A 199 -3.04 -6.79 0.82
N THR A 200 -4.11 -7.26 1.45
CA THR A 200 -5.49 -7.18 0.97
C THR A 200 -6.30 -6.39 1.98
N TYR A 201 -6.89 -5.28 1.55
CA TYR A 201 -7.82 -4.47 2.34
C TYR A 201 -9.21 -5.08 2.26
N LYS A 202 -9.85 -5.33 3.40
CA LYS A 202 -11.13 -6.05 3.51
C LYS A 202 -12.26 -5.14 3.93
N ASN A 203 -12.11 -4.48 5.06
CA ASN A 203 -13.09 -3.57 5.63
C ASN A 203 -12.39 -2.30 6.11
N GLN A 204 -13.08 -1.18 6.01
CA GLN A 204 -12.60 0.09 6.51
C GLN A 204 -12.52 0.07 8.05
N CYS A 205 -11.48 0.69 8.60
CA CYS A 205 -11.33 0.91 10.02
C CYS A 205 -11.51 2.41 10.33
N TYR A 206 -12.13 2.70 11.47
CA TYR A 206 -12.55 4.04 11.87
C TYR A 206 -11.88 4.45 13.18
N GLU A 207 -11.81 5.76 13.43
CA GLU A 207 -11.30 6.31 14.68
C GLU A 207 -11.96 5.68 15.89
N GLY A 208 -11.15 5.31 16.88
CA GLY A 208 -11.59 4.70 18.13
C GLY A 208 -11.82 3.19 18.05
N GLU A 209 -11.78 2.57 16.87
CA GLU A 209 -11.88 1.11 16.78
C GLU A 209 -10.62 0.43 17.33
N GLU A 210 -10.82 -0.58 18.17
CA GLU A 210 -9.76 -1.48 18.62
C GLU A 210 -9.51 -2.56 17.56
N LEU A 211 -8.26 -2.69 17.14
CA LEU A 211 -7.78 -3.67 16.18
C LEU A 211 -6.87 -4.67 16.88
N ILE A 212 -7.11 -5.96 16.64
CA ILE A 212 -6.30 -7.06 17.17
C ILE A 212 -5.39 -7.57 16.04
N LEU A 213 -4.08 -7.59 16.27
CA LEU A 213 -3.12 -8.12 15.32
C LEU A 213 -2.89 -9.60 15.63
N LYS A 214 -3.20 -10.44 14.66
CA LYS A 214 -3.04 -11.89 14.76
C LYS A 214 -2.07 -12.42 13.73
N ARG A 215 -1.18 -13.35 14.13
CA ARG A 215 -0.11 -13.88 13.28
C ARG A 215 -0.24 -15.38 13.05
N LYS A 216 0.00 -15.78 11.80
CA LYS A 216 0.26 -17.17 11.39
C LYS A 216 1.66 -17.27 10.79
N ILE A 217 2.45 -18.19 11.27
CA ILE A 217 3.79 -18.48 10.72
C ILE A 217 3.64 -19.37 9.50
N SER A 218 4.43 -19.12 8.46
CA SER A 218 4.59 -19.94 7.26
C SER A 218 6.07 -20.28 7.04
N GLU A 219 6.37 -21.17 6.09
CA GLU A 219 7.76 -21.58 5.78
C GLU A 219 8.61 -20.39 5.28
N ASP A 220 7.98 -19.44 4.58
CA ASP A 220 8.61 -18.32 3.92
C ASP A 220 8.35 -16.97 4.63
N GLY A 221 7.80 -16.99 5.87
CA GLY A 221 7.51 -15.77 6.61
C GLY A 221 6.28 -15.86 7.49
N CYS A 222 5.32 -14.93 7.34
CA CYS A 222 4.08 -14.95 8.14
C CYS A 222 2.92 -14.24 7.44
N GLU A 223 1.71 -14.59 7.86
CA GLU A 223 0.49 -13.82 7.56
C GLU A 223 0.05 -13.06 8.81
N ILE A 224 -0.31 -11.79 8.66
CA ILE A 224 -0.83 -10.93 9.74
C ILE A 224 -2.24 -10.50 9.38
N GLY A 225 -3.18 -10.81 10.27
CA GLY A 225 -4.55 -10.29 10.19
C GLY A 225 -4.73 -9.10 11.13
N ILE A 226 -5.27 -8.02 10.64
CA ILE A 226 -5.79 -6.90 11.45
C ILE A 226 -7.28 -7.17 11.64
N ILE A 227 -7.67 -7.62 12.83
CA ILE A 227 -9.01 -8.10 13.14
C ILE A 227 -9.75 -7.07 13.99
N LYS A 228 -10.95 -6.71 13.57
CA LYS A 228 -11.84 -5.79 14.29
C LYS A 228 -12.56 -6.51 15.44
N ALA A 229 -13.13 -5.75 16.36
CA ALA A 229 -13.83 -6.29 17.53
C ALA A 229 -15.02 -7.22 17.17
N ASP A 230 -15.62 -7.05 16.00
CA ASP A 230 -16.70 -7.91 15.49
C ASP A 230 -16.19 -9.22 14.84
N GLY A 231 -14.87 -9.44 14.83
CA GLY A 231 -14.22 -10.61 14.24
C GLY A 231 -13.95 -10.49 12.74
N THR A 232 -14.37 -9.42 12.07
CA THR A 232 -14.07 -9.21 10.65
C THR A 232 -12.64 -8.69 10.47
N ALA A 233 -12.01 -9.01 9.35
CA ALA A 233 -10.68 -8.48 9.03
C ALA A 233 -10.79 -7.07 8.43
N GLY A 234 -10.03 -6.10 8.96
CA GLY A 234 -9.78 -4.80 8.33
C GLY A 234 -8.81 -4.96 7.17
N ALA A 235 -7.69 -5.64 7.40
CA ALA A 235 -6.72 -6.01 6.37
C ALA A 235 -6.02 -7.32 6.72
N ILE A 236 -5.44 -7.95 5.68
CA ILE A 236 -4.60 -9.13 5.84
C ILE A 236 -3.34 -8.92 5.01
N ALA A 237 -2.18 -9.13 5.61
CA ALA A 237 -0.90 -9.05 4.93
C ALA A 237 -0.17 -10.40 4.99
N LYS A 238 0.59 -10.72 3.93
CA LYS A 238 1.63 -11.73 3.93
C LYS A 238 2.98 -11.02 3.85
N ILE A 239 3.87 -11.36 4.77
CA ILE A 239 5.26 -10.92 4.80
C ILE A 239 6.11 -12.13 4.41
N THR A 240 6.83 -12.02 3.30
CA THR A 240 7.76 -13.07 2.83
C THR A 240 9.18 -12.62 3.14
N LEU A 241 9.96 -13.52 3.73
CA LEU A 241 11.37 -13.32 4.10
C LEU A 241 12.31 -13.95 3.06
N ARG A 242 13.59 -13.51 3.05
CA ARG A 242 14.67 -14.12 2.25
C ARG A 242 15.39 -15.18 3.02
#